data_37a5cd2bcdd9afb98eac36e2f4605bfc
#
_entry.id   37a5cd2bcdd9afb98eac36e2f4605bfc
#
_cell.length_a   1.000
_cell.length_b   1.000
_cell.length_c   1.000
_cell.angle_alpha   90.00
_cell.angle_beta   90.00
_cell.angle_gamma   90.00
#
_symmetry.space_group_name_H-M   'P 1'
#
loop_
_entity.id
_entity.type
_entity.pdbx_description
1 polymer ?
#
loop_
_entity_poly.entity_id
_entity_poly.type
_entity_poly.pdbx_seq_one_letter_code
_entity_poly.pdbx_strand_id
1 'polypeptide(L)' 'MKNTRDELIQVGAYIESKNGVEFSVRISKIEGSRVTVTWRRDGVEEMYQTIDKSLIRVDSDGGLSVPNWTINR' A
#
# COMPACT_ATOMS: atom_id res chain seq x y z
N MET A 1 6.99 -5.16 21.50
CA MET A 1 6.73 -3.77 21.14
C MET A 1 5.97 -3.71 19.84
N LYS A 2 4.89 -2.93 19.80
CA LYS A 2 4.10 -2.84 18.59
C LYS A 2 4.76 -1.88 17.59
N ASN A 3 4.84 -2.28 16.35
CA ASN A 3 5.31 -1.40 15.30
C ASN A 3 4.25 -0.35 15.00
N THR A 4 4.67 0.88 14.82
CA THR A 4 3.78 1.93 14.39
C THR A 4 3.58 1.85 12.87
N ARG A 5 2.54 2.52 12.39
CA ARG A 5 2.31 2.60 10.95
C ARG A 5 3.54 3.11 10.21
N ASP A 6 4.19 4.14 10.75
CA ASP A 6 5.35 4.74 10.09
C ASP A 6 6.54 3.79 10.00
N GLU A 7 6.68 2.92 11.00
CA GLU A 7 7.75 1.92 10.98
C GLU A 7 7.50 0.85 9.93
N LEU A 8 6.24 0.53 9.68
CA LEU A 8 5.85 -0.50 8.72
C LEU A 8 5.87 0.01 7.29
N ILE A 9 5.68 1.31 7.08
CA ILE A 9 5.69 1.90 5.74
C ILE A 9 7.13 2.08 5.29
N GLN A 10 7.61 1.10 4.52
CA GLN A 10 8.98 1.07 4.01
C GLN A 10 8.98 0.58 2.57
N VAL A 11 9.99 0.98 1.83
CA VAL A 11 10.18 0.49 0.46
C VAL A 11 10.32 -1.04 0.50
N GLY A 12 9.54 -1.72 -0.34
CA GLY A 12 9.48 -3.18 -0.36
C GLY A 12 8.33 -3.78 0.44
N ALA A 13 7.66 -2.98 1.28
CA ALA A 13 6.51 -3.46 2.04
C ALA A 13 5.29 -3.61 1.13
N TYR A 14 4.38 -4.51 1.50
CA TYR A 14 3.13 -4.73 0.77
C TYR A 14 1.97 -4.08 1.48
N ILE A 15 1.04 -3.56 0.69
CA ILE A 15 -0.21 -2.98 1.18
C ILE A 15 -1.35 -3.75 0.53
N GLU A 16 -2.33 -4.17 1.33
CA GLU A 16 -3.49 -4.88 0.85
C GLU A 16 -4.67 -3.95 0.62
N SER A 17 -5.41 -4.20 -0.46
CA SER A 17 -6.70 -3.57 -0.67
C SER A 17 -7.77 -4.37 0.08
N LYS A 18 -8.61 -3.69 0.83
CA LYS A 18 -9.70 -4.32 1.59
C LYS A 18 -11.08 -3.97 1.04
N ASN A 19 -11.14 -3.39 -0.14
CA ASN A 19 -12.40 -2.93 -0.70
C ASN A 19 -12.86 -3.83 -1.84
N GLY A 20 -13.54 -4.90 -1.49
CA GLY A 20 -14.18 -5.80 -2.44
C GLY A 20 -13.26 -6.81 -3.08
N VAL A 21 -12.33 -6.37 -3.87
CA VAL A 21 -11.37 -7.25 -4.53
C VAL A 21 -10.03 -7.10 -3.83
N GLU A 22 -9.56 -8.19 -3.26
CA GLU A 22 -8.28 -8.19 -2.56
C GLU A 22 -7.14 -8.33 -3.55
N PHE A 23 -6.19 -7.41 -3.48
CA PHE A 23 -4.90 -7.59 -4.13
C PHE A 23 -3.86 -6.74 -3.42
N SER A 24 -2.62 -7.11 -3.61
CA SER A 24 -1.51 -6.47 -2.91
C SER A 24 -0.75 -5.57 -3.87
N VAL A 25 -0.32 -4.41 -3.34
CA VAL A 25 0.58 -3.50 -4.05
C VAL A 25 1.85 -3.36 -3.21
N ARG A 26 2.95 -3.08 -3.86
CA ARG A 26 4.22 -2.93 -3.17
C ARG A 26 4.63 -1.46 -3.14
N ILE A 27 5.17 -1.03 -2.01
CA ILE A 27 5.73 0.31 -1.88
C ILE A 27 7.07 0.35 -2.61
N SER A 28 7.18 1.24 -3.60
CA SER A 28 8.41 1.39 -4.38
C SER A 28 9.18 2.66 -4.04
N LYS A 29 8.49 3.67 -3.50
CA LYS A 29 9.12 4.94 -3.20
C LYS A 29 8.34 5.66 -2.10
N ILE A 30 9.06 6.36 -1.23
CA ILE A 30 8.45 7.18 -0.19
C ILE A 30 9.11 8.56 -0.24
N GLU A 31 8.28 9.59 -0.37
CA GLU A 31 8.72 10.98 -0.34
C GLU A 31 7.85 11.78 0.63
N GLY A 32 8.36 12.01 1.83
CA GLY A 32 7.60 12.72 2.86
C GLY A 32 6.29 12.01 3.17
N SER A 33 5.15 12.65 2.89
CA SER A 33 3.83 12.07 3.12
C SER A 33 3.30 11.31 1.91
N ARG A 34 4.04 11.23 0.82
CA ARG A 34 3.62 10.56 -0.41
C ARG A 34 4.28 9.20 -0.56
N VAL A 35 3.47 8.21 -0.86
CA VAL A 35 3.92 6.84 -1.02
C VAL A 35 3.55 6.38 -2.42
N THR A 36 4.54 5.94 -3.19
CA THR A 36 4.32 5.38 -4.52
C THR A 36 4.25 3.87 -4.40
N VAL A 37 3.16 3.30 -4.91
CA VAL A 37 2.93 1.86 -4.90
C VAL A 37 2.92 1.34 -6.32
N THR A 38 3.33 0.10 -6.49
CA THR A 38 3.37 -0.56 -7.79
C THR A 38 2.68 -1.91 -7.72
N TRP A 39 2.11 -2.33 -8.84
CA TRP A 39 1.52 -3.65 -8.99
C TRP A 39 1.59 -4.06 -10.46
N ARG A 40 1.33 -5.33 -10.73
CA ARG A 40 1.30 -5.82 -12.10
C ARG A 40 -0.14 -6.06 -12.54
N ARG A 41 -0.49 -5.43 -13.65
CA ARG A 41 -1.78 -5.62 -14.27
C ARG A 41 -1.70 -6.81 -15.21
N ASP A 42 -2.58 -7.80 -14.99
CA ASP A 42 -2.62 -9.04 -15.77
C ASP A 42 -1.26 -9.76 -15.82
N GLY A 43 -0.42 -9.51 -14.82
CA GLY A 43 0.88 -10.15 -14.70
C GLY A 43 1.95 -9.62 -15.67
N VAL A 44 1.62 -8.65 -16.51
CA VAL A 44 2.52 -8.18 -17.57
C VAL A 44 2.87 -6.71 -17.43
N GLU A 45 1.86 -5.85 -17.31
CA GLU A 45 2.06 -4.42 -17.29
C GLU A 45 2.28 -3.90 -15.87
N GLU A 46 3.39 -3.20 -15.67
CA GLU A 46 3.67 -2.58 -14.37
C GLU A 46 2.90 -1.28 -14.24
N MET A 47 2.09 -1.19 -13.20
CA MET A 47 1.30 -0.02 -12.88
C MET A 47 1.85 0.62 -11.61
N TYR A 48 1.66 1.91 -11.47
CA TYR A 48 2.04 2.61 -10.25
C TYR A 48 1.08 3.76 -9.96
N GLN A 49 1.03 4.14 -8.70
CA GLN A 49 0.22 5.27 -8.25
C GLN A 49 0.81 5.82 -6.97
N THR A 50 0.70 7.12 -6.80
CA THR A 50 1.12 7.79 -5.57
C THR A 50 -0.10 8.07 -4.71
N ILE A 51 -0.05 7.68 -3.45
CA ILE A 51 -1.12 7.91 -2.48
C ILE A 51 -0.56 8.66 -1.28
N ASP A 52 -1.45 9.30 -0.53
CA ASP A 52 -1.06 9.97 0.71
C ASP A 52 -0.87 8.93 1.80
N LYS A 53 0.18 9.08 2.58
CA LYS A 53 0.52 8.19 3.69
C LYS A 53 -0.62 8.04 4.69
N SER A 54 -1.43 9.08 4.87
CA SER A 54 -2.55 9.07 5.81
C SER A 54 -3.65 8.07 5.44
N LEU A 55 -3.67 7.62 4.19
CA LEU A 55 -4.67 6.63 3.74
C LEU A 55 -4.29 5.20 4.15
N ILE A 56 -3.06 4.99 4.54
CA ILE A 56 -2.56 3.66 4.89
C ILE A 56 -2.82 3.38 6.36
N ARG A 57 -3.38 2.21 6.66
CA ARG A 57 -3.71 1.80 8.02
C ARG A 57 -3.04 0.48 8.37
N VAL A 58 -2.92 0.23 9.66
CA VAL A 58 -2.39 -1.03 10.17
C VAL A 58 -3.58 -1.90 10.60
N ASP A 59 -3.64 -3.11 10.06
CA ASP A 59 -4.67 -4.08 10.41
C ASP A 59 -4.39 -4.73 11.77
N SER A 60 -5.40 -5.44 12.27
CA SER A 60 -5.27 -6.16 13.54
C SER A 60 -4.18 -7.23 13.50
N ASP A 61 -3.85 -7.74 12.33
CA ASP A 61 -2.80 -8.74 12.16
C ASP A 61 -1.42 -8.12 11.93
N GLY A 62 -1.33 -6.79 11.98
CA GLY A 62 -0.07 -6.09 11.82
C GLY A 62 0.30 -5.75 10.38
N GLY A 63 -0.55 -6.06 9.42
CA GLY A 63 -0.32 -5.74 8.02
C GLY A 63 -0.77 -4.33 7.67
N LEU A 64 -0.30 -3.81 6.54
CA LEU A 64 -0.75 -2.52 6.03
C LEU A 64 -1.92 -2.71 5.08
N SER A 65 -2.89 -1.78 5.15
CA SER A 65 -4.05 -1.83 4.27
C SER A 65 -4.54 -0.44 3.93
N VAL A 66 -5.32 -0.35 2.84
CA VAL A 66 -6.04 0.84 2.44
C VAL A 66 -7.52 0.50 2.46
N PRO A 67 -8.28 0.96 3.46
CA PRO A 67 -9.68 0.55 3.62
C PRO A 67 -10.59 1.03 2.50
N ASN A 68 -10.31 2.21 1.96
CA ASN A 68 -11.04 2.74 0.82
C ASN A 68 -10.11 2.65 -0.39
N TRP A 69 -10.52 1.86 -1.37
CA TRP A 69 -9.68 1.64 -2.53
C TRP A 69 -9.53 2.92 -3.35
N THR A 70 -8.37 3.54 -3.27
CA THR A 70 -8.07 4.76 -4.01
C THR A 70 -7.16 4.50 -5.20
N ILE A 71 -6.73 3.26 -5.37
CA ILE A 71 -5.83 2.86 -6.44
C ILE A 71 -6.63 2.31 -7.60
N ASN A 72 -6.43 2.87 -8.78
CA ASN A 72 -7.10 2.41 -9.99
C ASN A 72 -6.37 1.22 -10.58
N ARG A 73 -7.10 0.12 -10.71
CA ARG A 73 -6.54 -1.09 -11.30
C ARG A 73 -6.46 -0.99 -12.81
#